data_3f26230125d9f14af6a2bbc2afe75018
#
_entry.id   3f26230125d9f14af6a2bbc2afe75018
#
_cell.length_a   1.000
_cell.length_b   1.000
_cell.length_c   1.000
_cell.angle_alpha   90.00
_cell.angle_beta   90.00
_cell.angle_gamma   90.00
#
_symmetry.space_group_name_H-M   'P 1'
#
loop_
_entity.id
_entity.type
_entity.pdbx_description
1 polymer ?
#
loop_
_entity_poly.entity_id
_entity_poly.type
_entity_poly.pdbx_seq_one_letter_code
_entity_poly.pdbx_strand_id
1 'polypeptide(L)'
;MTTKYDYKKYEGMDPWSYDLGDNPEFFGIHFIDGKMEIDIARYIESCKLAGIEDFLPEEFKKKKEGYYIPAKKSREEYMANIYRDSIDELSSDWRKEYKPLFEKIITPSQVKEDYRLDQISYTSCSDDYDEIDVEAMFAGLRREAKYKKIINELYCMFISKICTEVDRISLLAMSKSGYTDTDFSFKQFRAFSEGLLKDGEHFSIEDLKKFNAYNMLHKINNFIKHNSIDSYNTLRKMYPNNVASPENKTASGEYENGMFAADWIILKPNYIDDIFGKIRTFFDNYCEKFYKEDLSKVEWDYEGYFKYAVRQMSYPHEYLGIWWDNLGQIQSRRQGFHCRVIHIR
;
A
#
# COMPACT_ATOMS: atom_id res chain seq x y z
N MET A 1 -38.10 2.77 -22.75
CA MET A 1 -37.90 4.08 -22.07
C MET A 1 -37.26 5.03 -23.07
N THR A 2 -37.82 6.22 -23.26
CA THR A 2 -37.19 7.24 -24.11
C THR A 2 -35.96 7.76 -23.36
N THR A 3 -34.78 7.49 -23.87
CA THR A 3 -33.53 8.04 -23.33
C THR A 3 -33.59 9.57 -23.41
N LYS A 4 -33.14 10.26 -22.36
CA LYS A 4 -33.05 11.72 -22.30
C LYS A 4 -32.15 12.28 -23.41
N TYR A 5 -31.23 11.47 -23.91
CA TYR A 5 -30.23 11.81 -24.91
C TYR A 5 -30.41 11.01 -26.21
N ASP A 6 -30.03 11.60 -27.33
CA ASP A 6 -30.06 10.95 -28.64
C ASP A 6 -28.64 10.49 -29.02
N TYR A 7 -28.46 9.18 -29.08
CA TYR A 7 -27.18 8.55 -29.45
C TYR A 7 -27.12 8.06 -30.88
N LYS A 8 -28.18 8.30 -31.71
CA LYS A 8 -28.25 7.83 -33.10
C LYS A 8 -27.06 8.29 -33.95
N LYS A 9 -26.54 9.48 -33.66
CA LYS A 9 -25.36 10.03 -34.32
C LYS A 9 -24.10 9.18 -34.18
N TYR A 10 -24.09 8.25 -33.21
CA TYR A 10 -22.95 7.39 -32.91
C TYR A 10 -23.15 5.93 -33.33
N GLU A 11 -24.32 5.60 -33.98
CA GLU A 11 -24.57 4.24 -34.43
C GLU A 11 -23.56 3.82 -35.51
N GLY A 12 -22.93 2.66 -35.31
CA GLY A 12 -21.95 2.10 -36.26
C GLY A 12 -20.58 2.77 -36.23
N MET A 13 -20.33 3.71 -35.32
CA MET A 13 -19.01 4.31 -35.15
C MET A 13 -18.08 3.36 -34.37
N ASP A 14 -16.84 3.32 -34.82
CA ASP A 14 -15.79 2.58 -34.07
C ASP A 14 -15.42 3.32 -32.77
N PRO A 15 -15.61 2.71 -31.59
CA PRO A 15 -15.29 3.33 -30.33
C PRO A 15 -13.79 3.67 -30.16
N TRP A 16 -12.97 3.08 -31.04
CA TRP A 16 -11.50 3.31 -31.04
C TRP A 16 -11.06 4.38 -32.04
N SER A 17 -11.99 5.00 -32.76
CA SER A 17 -11.64 6.12 -33.65
C SER A 17 -11.11 7.28 -32.78
N TYR A 18 -10.06 7.94 -33.24
CA TYR A 18 -9.43 9.07 -32.57
C TYR A 18 -10.44 10.16 -32.19
N ASP A 19 -11.39 10.43 -33.10
CA ASP A 19 -12.40 11.47 -32.88
C ASP A 19 -13.43 11.13 -31.80
N LEU A 20 -13.62 9.85 -31.49
CA LEU A 20 -14.56 9.42 -30.46
C LEU A 20 -13.90 9.19 -29.10
N GLY A 21 -12.61 8.88 -29.06
CA GLY A 21 -11.88 8.66 -27.82
C GLY A 21 -11.90 9.87 -26.87
N ASP A 22 -12.00 11.08 -27.44
CA ASP A 22 -12.11 12.34 -26.70
C ASP A 22 -13.56 12.87 -26.61
N ASN A 23 -14.56 12.11 -27.10
CA ASN A 23 -15.95 12.52 -27.04
C ASN A 23 -16.71 11.87 -25.87
N PRO A 24 -16.86 12.55 -24.74
CA PRO A 24 -17.52 11.99 -23.57
C PRO A 24 -18.98 11.60 -23.83
N GLU A 25 -19.68 12.30 -24.71
CA GLU A 25 -21.09 12.00 -25.02
C GLU A 25 -21.28 10.62 -25.69
N PHE A 26 -20.31 10.15 -26.46
CA PHE A 26 -20.33 8.79 -27.01
C PHE A 26 -20.50 7.75 -25.91
N PHE A 27 -19.87 8.00 -24.76
CA PHE A 27 -19.90 7.13 -23.59
C PHE A 27 -21.02 7.48 -22.61
N GLY A 28 -21.96 8.32 -23.02
CA GLY A 28 -23.07 8.70 -22.16
C GLY A 28 -22.71 9.71 -21.08
N ILE A 29 -21.57 10.39 -21.19
CA ILE A 29 -21.14 11.42 -20.25
C ILE A 29 -21.52 12.79 -20.80
N HIS A 30 -22.38 13.51 -20.09
CA HIS A 30 -22.91 14.80 -20.47
C HIS A 30 -22.56 15.87 -19.45
N PHE A 31 -22.30 17.08 -19.91
CA PHE A 31 -22.10 18.25 -19.08
C PHE A 31 -23.28 19.20 -19.22
N ILE A 32 -24.07 19.36 -18.15
CA ILE A 32 -25.24 20.23 -18.09
C ILE A 32 -25.02 21.24 -16.99
N ASP A 33 -25.00 22.52 -17.33
CA ASP A 33 -24.79 23.61 -16.38
C ASP A 33 -23.53 23.43 -15.52
N GLY A 34 -22.46 22.91 -16.13
CA GLY A 34 -21.19 22.65 -15.44
C GLY A 34 -21.23 21.44 -14.49
N LYS A 35 -22.26 20.60 -14.59
CA LYS A 35 -22.34 19.35 -13.83
C LYS A 35 -22.27 18.17 -14.79
N MET A 36 -21.48 17.17 -14.40
CA MET A 36 -21.41 15.90 -15.11
C MET A 36 -22.65 15.06 -14.78
N GLU A 37 -23.26 14.47 -15.82
CA GLU A 37 -24.31 13.46 -15.71
C GLU A 37 -23.94 12.28 -16.59
N ILE A 38 -24.01 11.07 -16.05
CA ILE A 38 -23.68 9.84 -16.78
C ILE A 38 -24.94 9.04 -17.00
N ASP A 39 -25.25 8.74 -18.28
CA ASP A 39 -26.25 7.75 -18.65
C ASP A 39 -25.65 6.35 -18.47
N ILE A 40 -26.06 5.67 -17.43
CA ILE A 40 -25.48 4.37 -17.02
C ILE A 40 -25.63 3.32 -18.11
N ALA A 41 -26.79 3.24 -18.77
CA ALA A 41 -27.05 2.25 -19.81
C ALA A 41 -26.13 2.47 -21.01
N ARG A 42 -26.00 3.73 -21.45
CA ARG A 42 -25.12 4.09 -22.55
C ARG A 42 -23.64 3.89 -22.19
N TYR A 43 -23.26 4.22 -21.00
CA TYR A 43 -21.89 4.03 -20.50
C TYR A 43 -21.51 2.54 -20.53
N ILE A 44 -22.39 1.65 -20.05
CA ILE A 44 -22.17 0.20 -20.05
C ILE A 44 -22.09 -0.31 -21.51
N GLU A 45 -23.00 0.11 -22.39
CA GLU A 45 -22.99 -0.28 -23.80
C GLU A 45 -21.68 0.13 -24.49
N SER A 46 -21.26 1.37 -24.30
CA SER A 46 -20.03 1.89 -24.90
C SER A 46 -18.78 1.18 -24.38
N CYS A 47 -18.73 0.88 -23.08
CA CYS A 47 -17.65 0.08 -22.51
C CYS A 47 -17.60 -1.34 -23.10
N LYS A 48 -18.76 -1.95 -23.38
CA LYS A 48 -18.84 -3.25 -24.06
C LYS A 48 -18.33 -3.17 -25.49
N LEU A 49 -18.82 -2.19 -26.25
CA LEU A 49 -18.35 -1.95 -27.61
C LEU A 49 -16.84 -1.71 -27.68
N ALA A 50 -16.31 -1.05 -26.69
CA ALA A 50 -14.88 -0.77 -26.56
C ALA A 50 -14.07 -1.93 -25.98
N GLY A 51 -14.68 -3.00 -25.49
CA GLY A 51 -13.98 -4.13 -24.86
C GLY A 51 -13.32 -3.77 -23.54
N ILE A 52 -13.86 -2.79 -22.81
CA ILE A 52 -13.33 -2.29 -21.52
C ILE A 52 -14.28 -2.54 -20.34
N GLU A 53 -15.06 -3.60 -20.41
CA GLU A 53 -16.05 -3.97 -19.39
C GLU A 53 -15.43 -4.20 -18.00
N ASP A 54 -14.16 -4.59 -17.96
CA ASP A 54 -13.43 -4.79 -16.70
C ASP A 54 -13.31 -3.50 -15.87
N PHE A 55 -13.47 -2.34 -16.53
CA PHE A 55 -13.40 -1.02 -15.88
C PHE A 55 -14.76 -0.46 -15.44
N LEU A 56 -15.84 -1.21 -15.66
CA LEU A 56 -17.16 -0.77 -15.24
C LEU A 56 -17.23 -0.74 -13.71
N PRO A 57 -17.68 0.40 -13.12
CA PRO A 57 -17.94 0.49 -11.70
C PRO A 57 -18.97 -0.55 -11.26
N GLU A 58 -18.73 -1.17 -10.09
CA GLU A 58 -19.63 -2.17 -9.53
C GLU A 58 -21.06 -1.62 -9.30
N GLU A 59 -21.17 -0.32 -9.02
CA GLU A 59 -22.46 0.34 -8.89
C GLU A 59 -23.22 0.36 -10.21
N PHE A 60 -22.54 0.61 -11.33
CA PHE A 60 -23.16 0.60 -12.66
C PHE A 60 -23.55 -0.82 -13.09
N LYS A 61 -22.74 -1.82 -12.78
CA LYS A 61 -23.07 -3.22 -13.02
C LYS A 61 -24.35 -3.64 -12.26
N LYS A 62 -24.59 -3.07 -11.08
CA LYS A 62 -25.79 -3.32 -10.26
C LYS A 62 -27.00 -2.56 -10.78
N LYS A 63 -26.87 -1.26 -11.03
CA LYS A 63 -27.99 -0.39 -11.44
C LYS A 63 -28.45 -0.66 -12.87
N LYS A 64 -27.53 -0.91 -13.79
CA LYS A 64 -27.73 -1.21 -15.22
C LYS A 64 -28.39 -0.11 -16.06
N GLU A 65 -29.15 0.79 -15.47
CA GLU A 65 -29.85 1.88 -16.13
C GLU A 65 -30.04 3.08 -15.20
N GLY A 66 -30.42 4.23 -15.76
CA GLY A 66 -30.65 5.48 -15.04
C GLY A 66 -29.51 6.47 -15.23
N TYR A 67 -29.60 7.58 -14.53
CA TYR A 67 -28.61 8.66 -14.59
C TYR A 67 -27.86 8.74 -13.29
N TYR A 68 -26.56 8.98 -13.42
CA TYR A 68 -25.66 9.15 -12.29
C TYR A 68 -25.05 10.57 -12.36
N ILE A 69 -25.16 11.29 -11.28
CA ILE A 69 -24.59 12.63 -11.15
C ILE A 69 -23.48 12.54 -10.11
N PRO A 70 -22.20 12.59 -10.51
CA PRO A 70 -21.09 12.60 -9.59
C PRO A 70 -21.18 13.75 -8.59
N ALA A 71 -20.57 13.56 -7.42
CA ALA A 71 -20.44 14.63 -6.46
C ALA A 71 -19.71 15.83 -7.08
N LYS A 72 -19.97 17.02 -6.58
CA LYS A 72 -19.33 18.25 -7.09
C LYS A 72 -17.82 18.23 -6.96
N LYS A 73 -17.29 17.45 -6.02
CA LYS A 73 -15.86 17.35 -5.71
C LYS A 73 -15.32 16.06 -6.32
N SER A 74 -14.32 16.14 -7.18
CA SER A 74 -13.67 14.98 -7.77
C SER A 74 -12.94 14.16 -6.71
N ARG A 75 -12.68 12.88 -7.00
CA ARG A 75 -11.88 12.03 -6.11
C ARG A 75 -10.53 12.66 -5.76
N GLU A 76 -9.89 13.30 -6.74
CA GLU A 76 -8.56 13.90 -6.58
C GLU A 76 -8.54 15.13 -5.65
N GLU A 77 -9.70 15.78 -5.49
CA GLU A 77 -9.84 16.95 -4.60
C GLU A 77 -9.98 16.56 -3.11
N TYR A 78 -10.23 15.28 -2.82
CA TYR A 78 -10.27 14.81 -1.43
C TYR A 78 -8.86 14.55 -0.91
N MET A 79 -8.57 15.14 0.25
CA MET A 79 -7.29 14.96 0.91
C MET A 79 -7.08 13.50 1.34
N ALA A 80 -8.17 12.80 1.69
CA ALA A 80 -8.15 11.38 2.04
C ALA A 80 -7.53 10.50 0.96
N ASN A 81 -7.68 10.84 -0.33
CA ASN A 81 -7.13 10.02 -1.40
C ASN A 81 -5.60 10.05 -1.49
N ILE A 82 -4.97 11.13 -1.03
CA ILE A 82 -3.51 11.19 -0.92
C ILE A 82 -3.01 10.07 0.00
N TYR A 83 -3.67 9.89 1.14
CA TYR A 83 -3.30 8.84 2.10
C TYR A 83 -3.70 7.44 1.62
N ARG A 84 -4.92 7.30 1.08
CA ARG A 84 -5.46 6.02 0.63
C ARG A 84 -4.62 5.40 -0.46
N ASP A 85 -4.32 6.16 -1.50
CA ASP A 85 -3.57 5.66 -2.65
C ASP A 85 -2.17 5.19 -2.25
N SER A 86 -1.45 5.97 -1.44
CA SER A 86 -0.12 5.60 -0.97
C SER A 86 -0.12 4.40 -0.01
N ILE A 87 -1.11 4.32 0.89
CA ILE A 87 -1.23 3.20 1.83
C ILE A 87 -1.64 1.92 1.10
N ASP A 88 -2.55 2.01 0.14
CA ASP A 88 -3.00 0.87 -0.66
C ASP A 88 -1.86 0.34 -1.54
N GLU A 89 -1.02 1.22 -2.09
CA GLU A 89 0.18 0.85 -2.83
C GLU A 89 1.18 0.10 -1.95
N LEU A 90 1.54 0.66 -0.79
CA LEU A 90 2.44 -0.01 0.15
C LEU A 90 1.89 -1.36 0.63
N SER A 91 0.58 -1.44 0.88
CA SER A 91 -0.08 -2.68 1.27
C SER A 91 -0.04 -3.73 0.15
N SER A 92 -0.19 -3.29 -1.10
CA SER A 92 -0.06 -4.15 -2.28
C SER A 92 1.38 -4.66 -2.44
N ASP A 93 2.36 -3.77 -2.34
CA ASP A 93 3.78 -4.10 -2.39
C ASP A 93 4.14 -5.13 -1.32
N TRP A 94 3.68 -4.90 -0.08
CA TRP A 94 3.90 -5.85 0.99
C TRP A 94 3.39 -7.25 0.64
N ARG A 95 2.14 -7.35 0.22
CA ARG A 95 1.49 -8.64 -0.02
C ARG A 95 2.03 -9.37 -1.24
N LYS A 96 2.38 -8.65 -2.30
CA LYS A 96 2.77 -9.25 -3.58
C LYS A 96 4.27 -9.46 -3.72
N GLU A 97 5.06 -8.53 -3.20
CA GLU A 97 6.50 -8.51 -3.45
C GLU A 97 7.31 -8.96 -2.23
N TYR A 98 7.02 -8.38 -1.05
CA TYR A 98 7.85 -8.61 0.13
C TYR A 98 7.47 -9.88 0.89
N LYS A 99 6.20 -10.04 1.26
CA LYS A 99 5.73 -11.17 2.06
C LYS A 99 6.08 -12.54 1.45
N PRO A 100 5.92 -12.78 0.13
CA PRO A 100 6.30 -14.05 -0.49
C PRO A 100 7.80 -14.35 -0.45
N LEU A 101 8.66 -13.33 -0.30
CA LEU A 101 10.11 -13.56 -0.17
C LEU A 101 10.43 -14.25 1.15
N PHE A 102 9.68 -13.96 2.23
CA PHE A 102 9.87 -14.64 3.51
C PHE A 102 9.40 -16.10 3.48
N GLU A 103 8.43 -16.43 2.64
CA GLU A 103 7.89 -17.78 2.51
C GLU A 103 8.81 -18.71 1.69
N LYS A 104 9.70 -18.15 0.85
CA LYS A 104 10.67 -18.90 0.04
C LYS A 104 11.95 -19.28 0.79
N ILE A 105 12.02 -18.96 2.04
CA ILE A 105 13.21 -19.17 2.83
C ILE A 105 13.39 -20.67 3.16
N ILE A 106 14.59 -21.23 2.87
CA ILE A 106 14.97 -22.61 3.18
C ILE A 106 14.78 -22.92 4.67
N THR A 107 13.99 -23.90 5.01
CA THR A 107 13.69 -24.25 6.39
C THR A 107 14.91 -24.83 7.13
N PRO A 108 14.98 -24.70 8.47
CA PRO A 108 16.03 -25.35 9.27
C PRO A 108 16.11 -26.86 9.01
N SER A 109 14.97 -27.51 8.79
CA SER A 109 14.90 -28.95 8.49
C SER A 109 15.57 -29.30 7.17
N GLN A 110 15.39 -28.48 6.12
CA GLN A 110 16.06 -28.65 4.83
C GLN A 110 17.58 -28.49 4.98
N VAL A 111 18.02 -27.44 5.70
CA VAL A 111 19.46 -27.24 5.94
C VAL A 111 20.09 -28.40 6.70
N LYS A 112 19.38 -28.95 7.68
CA LYS A 112 19.83 -30.14 8.43
C LYS A 112 20.00 -31.33 7.49
N GLU A 113 19.02 -31.59 6.65
CA GLU A 113 19.04 -32.72 5.74
C GLU A 113 20.10 -32.56 4.65
N ASP A 114 20.22 -31.38 4.06
CA ASP A 114 21.23 -31.09 3.05
C ASP A 114 22.64 -31.30 3.63
N TYR A 115 22.90 -30.79 4.84
CA TYR A 115 24.18 -30.99 5.52
C TYR A 115 24.47 -32.48 5.78
N ARG A 116 23.47 -33.21 6.26
CA ARG A 116 23.57 -34.65 6.55
C ARG A 116 23.93 -35.42 5.29
N LEU A 117 23.21 -35.21 4.19
CA LEU A 117 23.44 -35.88 2.91
C LEU A 117 24.82 -35.57 2.35
N ASP A 118 25.27 -34.31 2.46
CA ASP A 118 26.58 -33.88 1.98
C ASP A 118 27.70 -34.57 2.76
N GLN A 119 27.62 -34.61 4.09
CA GLN A 119 28.63 -35.27 4.92
C GLN A 119 28.62 -36.80 4.75
N ILE A 120 27.46 -37.43 4.68
CA ILE A 120 27.37 -38.89 4.46
C ILE A 120 28.04 -39.29 3.14
N SER A 121 27.99 -38.45 2.12
CA SER A 121 28.62 -38.72 0.82
C SER A 121 30.14 -38.85 0.91
N TYR A 122 30.77 -38.27 1.95
CA TYR A 122 32.23 -38.31 2.17
C TYR A 122 32.67 -39.31 3.23
N THR A 123 31.70 -39.87 4.00
CA THR A 123 32.02 -40.73 5.13
C THR A 123 31.93 -42.21 4.72
N SER A 124 33.02 -42.96 4.98
CA SER A 124 33.12 -44.39 4.62
C SER A 124 32.84 -45.34 5.79
N CYS A 125 32.67 -44.80 7.03
CA CYS A 125 32.52 -45.61 8.24
C CYS A 125 31.19 -45.35 8.94
N SER A 126 30.50 -46.40 9.38
CA SER A 126 29.17 -46.30 10.03
C SER A 126 29.21 -45.66 11.42
N ASP A 127 30.37 -45.69 12.08
CA ASP A 127 30.52 -45.19 13.46
C ASP A 127 30.49 -43.64 13.54
N ASP A 128 30.66 -42.96 12.40
CA ASP A 128 30.66 -41.48 12.33
C ASP A 128 29.26 -40.88 12.08
N TYR A 129 28.24 -41.73 11.87
CA TYR A 129 26.89 -41.20 11.54
C TYR A 129 26.22 -40.49 12.72
N ASP A 130 26.45 -40.89 13.95
CA ASP A 130 25.89 -40.23 15.13
C ASP A 130 26.51 -38.83 15.31
N GLU A 131 27.80 -38.68 15.01
CA GLU A 131 28.46 -37.36 15.04
C GLU A 131 27.95 -36.46 13.91
N ILE A 132 27.79 -37.00 12.71
CA ILE A 132 27.19 -36.27 11.55
C ILE A 132 25.78 -35.81 11.87
N ASP A 133 24.94 -36.62 12.51
CA ASP A 133 23.57 -36.25 12.87
C ASP A 133 23.56 -35.12 13.92
N VAL A 134 24.48 -35.15 14.88
CA VAL A 134 24.65 -34.07 15.88
C VAL A 134 25.08 -32.77 15.23
N GLU A 135 26.09 -32.83 14.35
CA GLU A 135 26.56 -31.66 13.61
C GLU A 135 25.49 -31.08 12.68
N ALA A 136 24.73 -31.94 11.97
CA ALA A 136 23.61 -31.56 11.14
C ALA A 136 22.51 -30.85 11.97
N MET A 137 22.23 -31.34 13.18
CA MET A 137 21.33 -30.66 14.12
C MET A 137 21.81 -29.25 14.47
N PHE A 138 23.10 -29.09 14.80
CA PHE A 138 23.68 -27.79 15.09
C PHE A 138 23.70 -26.87 13.86
N ALA A 139 23.92 -27.39 12.66
CA ALA A 139 23.82 -26.63 11.41
C ALA A 139 22.40 -26.08 11.23
N GLY A 140 21.38 -26.92 11.46
CA GLY A 140 19.98 -26.52 11.42
C GLY A 140 19.67 -25.40 12.46
N LEU A 141 20.11 -25.56 13.70
CA LEU A 141 19.91 -24.56 14.76
C LEU A 141 20.61 -23.22 14.45
N ARG A 142 21.86 -23.27 13.96
CA ARG A 142 22.59 -22.06 13.54
C ARG A 142 21.84 -21.36 12.39
N ARG A 143 21.29 -22.12 11.44
CA ARG A 143 20.52 -21.59 10.33
C ARG A 143 19.22 -20.95 10.83
N GLU A 144 18.52 -21.58 11.74
CA GLU A 144 17.30 -21.04 12.34
C GLU A 144 17.55 -19.71 13.05
N ALA A 145 18.59 -19.62 13.88
CA ALA A 145 18.96 -18.40 14.55
C ALA A 145 19.28 -17.27 13.56
N LYS A 146 20.08 -17.58 12.52
CA LYS A 146 20.41 -16.62 11.44
C LYS A 146 19.17 -16.16 10.70
N TYR A 147 18.22 -17.05 10.44
CA TYR A 147 16.96 -16.70 9.78
C TYR A 147 16.10 -15.78 10.61
N LYS A 148 15.88 -16.11 11.87
CA LYS A 148 15.11 -15.26 12.77
C LYS A 148 15.66 -13.84 12.78
N LYS A 149 16.99 -13.71 12.82
CA LYS A 149 17.66 -12.41 12.76
C LYS A 149 17.37 -11.68 11.45
N ILE A 150 17.60 -12.33 10.31
CA ILE A 150 17.36 -11.73 8.97
C ILE A 150 15.90 -11.30 8.82
N ILE A 151 14.95 -12.15 9.20
CA ILE A 151 13.52 -11.84 9.13
C ILE A 151 13.19 -10.63 10.00
N ASN A 152 13.67 -10.57 11.22
CA ASN A 152 13.43 -9.45 12.11
C ASN A 152 14.03 -8.14 11.56
N GLU A 153 15.21 -8.18 10.99
CA GLU A 153 15.85 -7.03 10.34
C GLU A 153 15.00 -6.56 9.14
N LEU A 154 14.53 -7.47 8.30
CA LEU A 154 13.66 -7.15 7.15
C LEU A 154 12.30 -6.56 7.59
N TYR A 155 11.68 -7.09 8.65
CA TYR A 155 10.48 -6.50 9.22
C TYR A 155 10.74 -5.08 9.73
N CYS A 156 11.84 -4.86 10.42
CA CYS A 156 12.23 -3.53 10.90
C CYS A 156 12.45 -2.55 9.73
N MET A 157 13.12 -2.98 8.68
CA MET A 157 13.31 -2.17 7.46
C MET A 157 11.97 -1.80 6.82
N PHE A 158 11.04 -2.75 6.72
CA PHE A 158 9.74 -2.49 6.13
C PHE A 158 8.87 -1.57 7.01
N ILE A 159 8.93 -1.71 8.32
CA ILE A 159 8.28 -0.78 9.27
C ILE A 159 8.82 0.64 9.08
N SER A 160 10.13 0.79 8.93
CA SER A 160 10.74 2.09 8.66
C SER A 160 10.29 2.67 7.32
N LYS A 161 10.14 1.84 6.28
CA LYS A 161 9.57 2.25 4.98
C LYS A 161 8.13 2.75 5.15
N ILE A 162 7.27 2.01 5.87
CA ILE A 162 5.89 2.45 6.13
C ILE A 162 5.88 3.80 6.85
N CYS A 163 6.67 3.95 7.90
CA CYS A 163 6.71 5.19 8.69
C CYS A 163 7.19 6.37 7.85
N THR A 164 8.25 6.18 7.06
CA THR A 164 8.77 7.22 6.16
C THR A 164 7.73 7.65 5.13
N GLU A 165 6.97 6.69 4.58
CA GLU A 165 5.91 7.02 3.62
C GLU A 165 4.76 7.74 4.30
N VAL A 166 4.36 7.34 5.50
CA VAL A 166 3.36 8.05 6.31
C VAL A 166 3.78 9.49 6.60
N ASP A 167 5.04 9.73 6.92
CA ASP A 167 5.58 11.08 7.13
C ASP A 167 5.54 11.90 5.82
N ARG A 168 5.93 11.29 4.70
CA ARG A 168 5.96 11.93 3.38
C ARG A 168 4.55 12.34 2.91
N ILE A 169 3.56 11.44 3.02
CA ILE A 169 2.18 11.77 2.62
C ILE A 169 1.55 12.80 3.54
N SER A 170 1.90 12.79 4.83
CA SER A 170 1.45 13.81 5.78
C SER A 170 2.01 15.17 5.42
N LEU A 171 3.31 15.26 5.10
CA LEU A 171 3.94 16.52 4.64
C LEU A 171 3.32 16.99 3.33
N LEU A 172 3.06 16.10 2.38
CA LEU A 172 2.40 16.43 1.11
C LEU A 172 1.00 17.02 1.34
N ALA A 173 0.21 16.41 2.23
CA ALA A 173 -1.13 16.90 2.57
C ALA A 173 -1.07 18.28 3.24
N MET A 174 -0.13 18.49 4.16
CA MET A 174 0.11 19.79 4.78
C MET A 174 0.53 20.83 3.74
N SER A 175 1.44 20.50 2.83
CA SER A 175 1.92 21.42 1.78
C SER A 175 0.79 21.81 0.82
N LYS A 176 -0.08 20.90 0.43
CA LYS A 176 -1.28 21.20 -0.36
C LYS A 176 -2.24 22.15 0.37
N SER A 177 -2.17 22.20 1.68
CA SER A 177 -2.99 23.07 2.54
C SER A 177 -2.26 24.37 2.97
N GLY A 178 -1.10 24.66 2.36
CA GLY A 178 -0.38 25.93 2.57
C GLY A 178 0.79 25.85 3.56
N TYR A 179 1.16 24.66 4.03
CA TYR A 179 2.38 24.48 4.82
C TYR A 179 3.62 24.64 3.94
N THR A 180 4.60 25.40 4.38
CA THR A 180 5.77 25.82 3.56
C THR A 180 7.10 25.20 4.00
N ASP A 181 7.15 24.57 5.18
CA ASP A 181 8.35 23.90 5.66
C ASP A 181 8.56 22.56 4.94
N THR A 182 9.82 22.15 4.82
CA THR A 182 10.19 20.90 4.12
C THR A 182 10.41 19.72 5.07
N ASP A 183 10.53 20.01 6.38
CA ASP A 183 10.78 18.97 7.37
C ASP A 183 9.50 18.50 8.05
N PHE A 184 9.37 17.18 8.21
CA PHE A 184 8.27 16.59 8.95
C PHE A 184 8.67 16.30 10.39
N SER A 185 7.84 16.80 11.32
CA SER A 185 7.85 16.35 12.70
C SER A 185 6.43 16.18 13.23
N PHE A 186 6.20 15.24 14.12
CA PHE A 186 4.87 15.06 14.72
C PHE A 186 4.37 16.32 15.43
N LYS A 187 5.28 17.10 16.05
CA LYS A 187 4.92 18.37 16.70
C LYS A 187 4.37 19.39 15.69
N GLN A 188 5.02 19.53 14.54
CA GLN A 188 4.57 20.40 13.46
C GLN A 188 3.27 19.92 12.85
N PHE A 189 3.15 18.60 12.58
CA PHE A 189 1.92 17.99 12.08
C PHE A 189 0.74 18.26 13.01
N ARG A 190 0.93 18.09 14.31
CA ARG A 190 -0.09 18.39 15.33
C ARG A 190 -0.47 19.87 15.30
N ALA A 191 0.51 20.78 15.40
CA ALA A 191 0.25 22.22 15.42
C ALA A 191 -0.45 22.71 14.15
N PHE A 192 -0.03 22.22 12.99
CA PHE A 192 -0.68 22.53 11.71
C PHE A 192 -2.12 22.04 11.68
N SER A 193 -2.38 20.81 12.11
CA SER A 193 -3.71 20.22 12.12
C SER A 193 -4.65 20.97 13.07
N GLU A 194 -4.19 21.29 14.25
CA GLU A 194 -4.95 22.12 15.22
C GLU A 194 -5.28 23.49 14.63
N GLY A 195 -4.39 24.06 13.80
CA GLY A 195 -4.61 25.31 13.07
C GLY A 195 -5.68 25.25 11.96
N LEU A 196 -6.07 24.05 11.51
CA LEU A 196 -7.17 23.87 10.55
C LEU A 196 -8.55 23.91 11.20
N LEU A 197 -8.62 23.85 12.53
CA LEU A 197 -9.88 23.88 13.27
C LEU A 197 -10.41 25.32 13.31
N LYS A 198 -11.75 25.44 13.31
CA LYS A 198 -12.41 26.75 13.47
C LYS A 198 -12.37 27.19 14.93
N ASP A 199 -12.52 28.49 15.14
CA ASP A 199 -12.61 29.06 16.48
C ASP A 199 -13.69 28.35 17.32
N GLY A 200 -13.30 27.89 18.50
CA GLY A 200 -14.18 27.15 19.42
C GLY A 200 -14.21 25.64 19.22
N GLU A 201 -13.56 25.10 18.19
CA GLU A 201 -13.38 23.66 18.05
C GLU A 201 -12.11 23.22 18.80
N HIS A 202 -12.27 22.27 19.72
CA HIS A 202 -11.16 21.66 20.47
C HIS A 202 -11.09 20.17 20.13
N PHE A 203 -10.12 19.79 19.30
CA PHE A 203 -9.91 18.42 18.93
C PHE A 203 -8.40 18.17 18.76
N SER A 204 -7.90 17.06 19.29
CA SER A 204 -6.49 16.69 19.14
C SER A 204 -6.32 15.52 18.17
N ILE A 205 -5.16 15.46 17.53
CA ILE A 205 -4.75 14.27 16.75
C ILE A 205 -4.81 12.99 17.60
N GLU A 206 -4.56 13.12 18.91
CA GLU A 206 -4.56 12.02 19.87
C GLU A 206 -5.97 11.41 20.08
N ASP A 207 -7.03 12.18 19.78
CA ASP A 207 -8.43 11.73 19.89
C ASP A 207 -8.92 10.97 18.64
N LEU A 208 -8.09 10.89 17.59
CA LEU A 208 -8.45 10.20 16.35
C LEU A 208 -8.55 8.68 16.52
N LYS A 209 -9.47 8.09 15.77
CA LYS A 209 -9.57 6.62 15.68
C LYS A 209 -8.23 6.03 15.27
N LYS A 210 -7.78 4.99 15.96
CA LYS A 210 -6.51 4.29 15.69
C LYS A 210 -5.24 5.13 15.91
N PHE A 211 -5.30 6.26 16.59
CA PHE A 211 -4.11 7.03 16.98
C PHE A 211 -3.05 6.15 17.66
N ASN A 212 -3.46 5.25 18.55
CA ASN A 212 -2.51 4.35 19.21
C ASN A 212 -1.70 3.49 18.22
N ALA A 213 -2.28 3.08 17.09
CA ALA A 213 -1.56 2.31 16.08
C ALA A 213 -0.56 3.20 15.32
N TYR A 214 -0.97 4.42 14.97
CA TYR A 214 -0.11 5.44 14.38
C TYR A 214 1.06 5.77 15.31
N ASN A 215 0.79 6.09 16.57
CA ASN A 215 1.82 6.41 17.55
C ASN A 215 2.77 5.23 17.81
N MET A 216 2.25 4.01 17.93
CA MET A 216 3.05 2.80 18.10
C MET A 216 4.01 2.60 16.91
N LEU A 217 3.55 2.78 15.67
CA LEU A 217 4.39 2.71 14.49
C LEU A 217 5.58 3.67 14.57
N HIS A 218 5.33 4.93 14.95
CA HIS A 218 6.40 5.93 15.11
C HIS A 218 7.34 5.61 16.26
N LYS A 219 6.85 5.10 17.40
CA LYS A 219 7.71 4.71 18.53
C LYS A 219 8.59 3.52 18.18
N ILE A 220 8.06 2.52 17.49
CA ILE A 220 8.85 1.40 16.97
C ILE A 220 9.91 1.90 16.00
N ASN A 221 9.53 2.73 15.02
CA ASN A 221 10.47 3.28 14.05
C ASN A 221 11.56 4.14 14.70
N ASN A 222 11.23 4.93 15.71
CA ASN A 222 12.22 5.69 16.46
C ASN A 222 13.22 4.77 17.20
N PHE A 223 12.75 3.66 17.74
CA PHE A 223 13.66 2.68 18.34
C PHE A 223 14.56 2.01 17.29
N ILE A 224 14.01 1.65 16.12
CA ILE A 224 14.80 1.11 15.00
C ILE A 224 15.87 2.10 14.55
N LYS A 225 15.51 3.37 14.34
CA LYS A 225 16.42 4.41 13.82
C LYS A 225 17.53 4.79 14.82
N HIS A 226 17.17 4.99 16.06
CA HIS A 226 18.11 5.51 17.05
C HIS A 226 18.83 4.42 17.83
N ASN A 227 18.24 3.24 17.92
CA ASN A 227 18.79 2.08 18.65
C ASN A 227 19.33 2.45 20.03
N SER A 228 18.60 3.30 20.77
CA SER A 228 19.04 3.89 22.02
C SER A 228 18.19 3.43 23.20
N ILE A 229 18.78 3.46 24.41
CA ILE A 229 18.09 3.14 25.65
C ILE A 229 16.87 4.04 25.86
N ASP A 230 16.94 5.31 25.50
CA ASP A 230 15.84 6.25 25.66
C ASP A 230 14.65 5.91 24.77
N SER A 231 14.91 5.56 23.51
CA SER A 231 13.86 5.13 22.58
C SER A 231 13.25 3.80 23.01
N TYR A 232 14.06 2.86 23.50
CA TYR A 232 13.59 1.61 24.09
C TYR A 232 12.70 1.85 25.32
N ASN A 233 13.15 2.66 26.28
CA ASN A 233 12.39 2.96 27.48
C ASN A 233 11.07 3.65 27.17
N THR A 234 11.07 4.54 26.18
CA THR A 234 9.86 5.21 25.68
C THR A 234 8.86 4.20 25.09
N LEU A 235 9.34 3.29 24.23
CA LEU A 235 8.51 2.24 23.65
C LEU A 235 7.99 1.29 24.71
N ARG A 236 8.84 0.83 25.63
CA ARG A 236 8.48 -0.07 26.74
C ARG A 236 7.42 0.54 27.67
N LYS A 237 7.55 1.81 28.00
CA LYS A 237 6.59 2.52 28.85
C LYS A 237 5.20 2.58 28.22
N MET A 238 5.13 2.83 26.92
CA MET A 238 3.85 3.01 26.21
C MET A 238 3.27 1.70 25.69
N TYR A 239 4.13 0.78 25.24
CA TYR A 239 3.75 -0.47 24.57
C TYR A 239 4.57 -1.66 25.10
N PRO A 240 4.42 -2.04 26.37
CA PRO A 240 5.26 -3.04 27.02
C PRO A 240 5.21 -4.42 26.36
N ASN A 241 4.12 -4.75 25.69
CA ASN A 241 3.96 -6.03 25.00
C ASN A 241 4.62 -6.08 23.61
N ASN A 242 5.19 -4.96 23.16
CA ASN A 242 5.82 -4.84 21.85
C ASN A 242 7.35 -4.75 21.92
N VAL A 243 7.90 -4.91 23.10
CA VAL A 243 9.35 -4.98 23.30
C VAL A 243 9.71 -6.01 24.37
N ALA A 244 10.83 -6.71 24.16
CA ALA A 244 11.33 -7.68 25.09
C ALA A 244 11.71 -7.01 26.43
N SER A 245 11.38 -7.67 27.56
CA SER A 245 11.86 -7.27 28.87
C SER A 245 13.32 -7.68 29.05
N PRO A 246 14.15 -6.86 29.72
CA PRO A 246 15.50 -7.24 30.08
C PRO A 246 15.59 -8.56 30.84
N GLU A 247 14.61 -8.79 31.71
CA GLU A 247 14.57 -9.99 32.57
C GLU A 247 14.30 -11.27 31.76
N ASN A 248 13.76 -11.15 30.55
CA ASN A 248 13.47 -12.28 29.68
C ASN A 248 14.62 -12.63 28.73
N LYS A 249 15.66 -11.81 28.66
CA LYS A 249 16.89 -12.17 27.95
C LYS A 249 17.80 -12.89 28.94
N THR A 250 18.02 -14.15 28.61
CA THR A 250 18.94 -15.02 29.39
C THR A 250 20.30 -14.37 29.58
N ALA A 251 20.99 -14.77 30.64
CA ALA A 251 22.30 -14.32 31.10
C ALA A 251 23.47 -14.43 30.11
N SER A 252 23.21 -14.35 28.80
CA SER A 252 24.22 -14.47 27.74
C SER A 252 25.06 -13.21 27.51
N GLY A 253 24.97 -12.19 28.39
CA GLY A 253 25.80 -10.99 28.28
C GLY A 253 25.49 -10.08 27.07
N GLU A 254 24.50 -10.42 26.26
CA GLU A 254 24.13 -9.62 25.05
C GLU A 254 23.67 -8.22 25.37
N TYR A 255 23.31 -7.96 26.65
CA TYR A 255 22.98 -6.65 27.15
C TYR A 255 24.16 -5.69 27.20
N GLU A 256 25.37 -6.24 27.48
CA GLU A 256 26.57 -5.47 27.60
C GLU A 256 27.17 -5.01 26.29
N ASN A 257 26.77 -5.65 25.17
CA ASN A 257 27.33 -5.42 23.81
C ASN A 257 26.51 -4.54 22.92
N GLY A 258 25.44 -3.93 23.43
CA GLY A 258 24.59 -3.04 22.65
C GLY A 258 23.20 -3.59 22.38
N MET A 259 22.27 -2.67 22.21
CA MET A 259 20.86 -2.95 21.99
C MET A 259 20.58 -2.94 20.50
N PHE A 260 20.18 -4.08 19.93
CA PHE A 260 19.73 -4.15 18.56
C PHE A 260 18.20 -4.16 18.52
N ALA A 261 17.60 -3.08 18.02
CA ALA A 261 16.15 -2.93 17.99
C ALA A 261 15.44 -4.13 17.36
N ALA A 262 16.00 -4.72 16.30
CA ALA A 262 15.44 -5.90 15.64
C ALA A 262 15.34 -7.13 16.57
N ASP A 263 16.22 -7.27 17.56
CA ASP A 263 16.20 -8.38 18.51
C ASP A 263 15.26 -8.15 19.68
N TRP A 264 14.86 -6.91 19.92
CA TRP A 264 14.06 -6.51 21.06
C TRP A 264 12.62 -6.20 20.76
N ILE A 265 12.31 -5.88 19.50
CA ILE A 265 10.94 -5.61 19.06
C ILE A 265 10.15 -6.91 18.97
N ILE A 266 8.98 -6.94 19.62
CA ILE A 266 8.05 -8.05 19.59
C ILE A 266 6.83 -7.62 18.78
N LEU A 267 6.62 -8.23 17.62
CA LEU A 267 5.47 -7.98 16.80
C LEU A 267 4.62 -9.25 16.63
N LYS A 268 3.32 -9.08 16.55
CA LYS A 268 2.42 -10.17 16.16
C LYS A 268 2.73 -10.57 14.72
N PRO A 269 2.56 -11.86 14.36
CA PRO A 269 2.84 -12.33 12.99
C PRO A 269 2.16 -11.51 11.88
N ASN A 270 0.95 -11.02 12.15
CA ASN A 270 0.17 -10.25 11.17
C ASN A 270 0.28 -8.73 11.38
N TYR A 271 1.28 -8.25 12.13
CA TYR A 271 1.36 -6.82 12.47
C TYR A 271 1.37 -5.92 11.24
N ILE A 272 2.17 -6.27 10.22
CA ILE A 272 2.28 -5.48 8.98
C ILE A 272 0.98 -5.56 8.17
N ASP A 273 0.35 -6.71 8.08
CA ASP A 273 -0.94 -6.86 7.39
C ASP A 273 -2.03 -5.98 8.05
N ASP A 274 -2.01 -5.91 9.38
CA ASP A 274 -2.99 -5.15 10.17
C ASP A 274 -2.74 -3.64 10.19
N ILE A 275 -1.47 -3.21 10.12
CA ILE A 275 -1.12 -1.81 10.32
C ILE A 275 -1.67 -0.92 9.21
N PHE A 276 -1.70 -1.38 7.96
CA PHE A 276 -2.21 -0.63 6.82
C PHE A 276 -3.67 -0.23 7.02
N GLY A 277 -4.54 -1.16 7.42
CA GLY A 277 -5.94 -0.87 7.70
C GLY A 277 -6.13 0.10 8.86
N LYS A 278 -5.27 0.03 9.88
CA LYS A 278 -5.32 0.93 11.03
C LYS A 278 -4.86 2.35 10.66
N ILE A 279 -3.76 2.47 9.91
CA ILE A 279 -3.25 3.76 9.43
C ILE A 279 -4.25 4.40 8.47
N ARG A 280 -4.83 3.65 7.55
CA ARG A 280 -5.91 4.14 6.69
C ARG A 280 -7.08 4.68 7.50
N THR A 281 -7.56 3.93 8.50
CA THR A 281 -8.66 4.39 9.39
C THR A 281 -8.28 5.66 10.14
N PHE A 282 -7.03 5.79 10.58
CA PHE A 282 -6.54 7.00 11.23
C PHE A 282 -6.60 8.20 10.29
N PHE A 283 -6.10 8.09 9.06
CA PHE A 283 -6.10 9.20 8.13
C PHE A 283 -7.48 9.50 7.53
N ASP A 284 -8.34 8.52 7.34
CA ASP A 284 -9.73 8.77 6.99
C ASP A 284 -10.40 9.64 8.06
N ASN A 285 -10.24 9.28 9.33
CA ASN A 285 -10.79 10.06 10.44
C ASN A 285 -10.11 11.42 10.60
N TYR A 286 -8.82 11.52 10.29
CA TYR A 286 -8.09 12.79 10.22
C TYR A 286 -8.72 13.73 9.19
N CYS A 287 -8.97 13.25 7.97
CA CYS A 287 -9.59 14.05 6.91
C CYS A 287 -11.02 14.46 7.24
N GLU A 288 -11.82 13.56 7.84
CA GLU A 288 -13.17 13.90 8.32
C GLU A 288 -13.15 15.02 9.37
N LYS A 289 -12.19 14.99 10.30
CA LYS A 289 -12.14 15.93 11.43
C LYS A 289 -11.49 17.26 11.08
N PHE A 290 -10.33 17.23 10.46
CA PHE A 290 -9.53 18.44 10.21
C PHE A 290 -9.87 19.10 8.87
N TYR A 291 -10.12 18.31 7.81
CA TYR A 291 -10.51 18.83 6.50
C TYR A 291 -12.01 18.89 6.27
N LYS A 292 -12.83 18.40 7.24
CA LYS A 292 -14.28 18.34 7.14
C LYS A 292 -14.78 17.60 5.90
N GLU A 293 -14.06 16.58 5.48
CA GLU A 293 -14.41 15.77 4.32
C GLU A 293 -15.51 14.78 4.67
N ASP A 294 -16.52 14.70 3.82
CA ASP A 294 -17.54 13.64 3.87
C ASP A 294 -17.10 12.48 2.98
N LEU A 295 -16.40 11.53 3.57
CA LEU A 295 -15.82 10.41 2.84
C LEU A 295 -16.87 9.45 2.25
N SER A 296 -18.14 9.56 2.64
CA SER A 296 -19.24 8.83 2.00
C SER A 296 -19.55 9.34 0.60
N LYS A 297 -19.08 10.55 0.28
CA LYS A 297 -19.25 11.20 -1.01
C LYS A 297 -18.00 11.20 -1.87
N VAL A 298 -16.95 10.47 -1.47
CA VAL A 298 -15.77 10.24 -2.32
C VAL A 298 -16.19 9.34 -3.45
N GLU A 299 -16.25 9.92 -4.64
CA GLU A 299 -16.67 9.24 -5.83
C GLU A 299 -15.49 8.98 -6.76
N TRP A 300 -15.69 8.00 -7.63
CA TRP A 300 -14.73 7.69 -8.66
C TRP A 300 -14.76 8.78 -9.74
N ASP A 301 -13.62 9.27 -10.19
CA ASP A 301 -13.51 10.14 -11.36
C ASP A 301 -13.71 9.31 -12.64
N TYR A 302 -14.97 9.11 -13.01
CA TYR A 302 -15.32 8.31 -14.17
C TYR A 302 -14.81 8.93 -15.48
N GLU A 303 -14.81 10.25 -15.61
CA GLU A 303 -14.36 10.93 -16.82
C GLU A 303 -12.85 10.78 -17.01
N GLY A 304 -12.07 11.17 -16.02
CA GLY A 304 -10.62 11.09 -16.08
C GLY A 304 -10.13 9.65 -16.25
N TYR A 305 -10.71 8.74 -15.48
CA TYR A 305 -10.40 7.32 -15.58
C TYR A 305 -10.76 6.74 -16.94
N PHE A 306 -11.94 7.07 -17.46
CA PHE A 306 -12.38 6.62 -18.76
C PHE A 306 -11.48 7.15 -19.87
N LYS A 307 -11.21 8.46 -19.90
CA LYS A 307 -10.27 9.07 -20.87
C LYS A 307 -8.89 8.42 -20.78
N TYR A 308 -8.41 8.15 -19.58
CA TYR A 308 -7.15 7.47 -19.38
C TYR A 308 -7.18 6.03 -19.94
N ALA A 309 -8.24 5.26 -19.64
CA ALA A 309 -8.39 3.90 -20.13
C ALA A 309 -8.46 3.84 -21.65
N VAL A 310 -9.26 4.73 -22.29
CA VAL A 310 -9.38 4.82 -23.74
C VAL A 310 -8.04 5.18 -24.38
N ARG A 311 -7.33 6.18 -23.85
CA ARG A 311 -5.99 6.55 -24.36
C ARG A 311 -5.00 5.41 -24.25
N GLN A 312 -4.96 4.73 -23.10
CA GLN A 312 -4.10 3.56 -22.89
C GLN A 312 -4.35 2.47 -23.95
N MET A 313 -5.59 2.27 -24.34
CA MET A 313 -5.96 1.24 -25.30
C MET A 313 -5.77 1.70 -26.75
N SER A 314 -6.00 2.98 -27.06
CA SER A 314 -5.83 3.56 -28.39
C SER A 314 -4.36 3.79 -28.78
N TYR A 315 -3.52 4.12 -27.79
CA TYR A 315 -2.08 4.41 -27.99
C TYR A 315 -1.23 3.57 -27.04
N PRO A 316 -1.28 2.25 -27.16
CA PRO A 316 -0.54 1.39 -26.24
C PRO A 316 0.97 1.64 -26.29
N HIS A 317 1.52 2.11 -27.43
CA HIS A 317 2.95 2.42 -27.60
C HIS A 317 3.40 3.62 -26.78
N GLU A 318 2.52 4.61 -26.60
CA GLU A 318 2.88 5.85 -25.89
C GLU A 318 2.68 5.74 -24.39
N TYR A 319 1.62 5.05 -23.95
CA TYR A 319 1.19 5.05 -22.56
C TYR A 319 1.49 3.77 -21.78
N LEU A 320 1.55 2.62 -22.44
CA LEU A 320 1.81 1.36 -21.75
C LEU A 320 3.30 1.00 -21.69
N GLY A 321 4.18 1.80 -22.36
CA GLY A 321 5.57 1.40 -22.50
C GLY A 321 5.62 -0.04 -22.97
N ILE A 322 5.27 -0.31 -24.22
CA ILE A 322 5.23 -1.68 -24.70
C ILE A 322 6.64 -2.24 -24.59
N TRP A 323 6.74 -3.16 -23.67
CA TRP A 323 7.88 -4.05 -23.63
C TRP A 323 7.64 -5.12 -24.70
N TRP A 324 8.38 -4.99 -25.80
CA TRP A 324 8.58 -6.13 -26.66
C TRP A 324 9.40 -7.12 -25.85
N ASP A 325 8.86 -8.33 -25.63
CA ASP A 325 9.72 -9.41 -25.18
C ASP A 325 10.82 -9.67 -26.20
N ASN A 326 11.83 -10.42 -25.82
CA ASN A 326 12.95 -10.77 -26.71
C ASN A 326 12.51 -11.52 -27.99
N LEU A 327 11.23 -11.85 -28.13
CA LEU A 327 10.61 -12.54 -29.24
C LEU A 327 9.73 -11.60 -30.10
N GLY A 328 9.64 -10.29 -29.73
CA GLY A 328 8.82 -9.31 -30.44
C GLY A 328 7.32 -9.44 -30.20
N GLN A 329 6.91 -10.16 -29.15
CA GLN A 329 5.50 -10.31 -28.82
C GLN A 329 5.05 -9.19 -27.88
N ILE A 330 3.88 -8.60 -28.19
CA ILE A 330 3.23 -7.64 -27.28
C ILE A 330 2.65 -8.42 -26.12
N GLN A 331 3.17 -8.24 -24.93
CA GLN A 331 2.57 -8.83 -23.74
C GLN A 331 1.14 -8.32 -23.57
N SER A 332 0.24 -9.25 -23.25
CA SER A 332 -1.19 -9.06 -23.24
C SER A 332 -1.62 -7.86 -22.40
N ARG A 333 -2.42 -7.00 -22.97
CA ARG A 333 -3.04 -5.80 -22.36
C ARG A 333 -3.75 -6.06 -21.03
N ARG A 334 -4.16 -7.31 -20.75
CA ARG A 334 -4.89 -7.71 -19.55
C ARG A 334 -4.07 -7.65 -18.25
N GLN A 335 -2.74 -7.57 -18.35
CA GLN A 335 -1.84 -7.46 -17.19
C GLN A 335 -1.38 -6.03 -16.92
N GLY A 336 -1.72 -5.06 -17.77
CA GLY A 336 -1.14 -3.71 -17.80
C GLY A 336 -1.57 -2.74 -16.70
N PHE A 337 -2.58 -3.06 -15.89
CA PHE A 337 -3.09 -2.11 -14.89
C PHE A 337 -2.21 -1.93 -13.65
N HIS A 338 -1.12 -2.68 -13.55
CA HIS A 338 -0.17 -2.58 -12.43
C HIS A 338 1.29 -2.37 -12.85
N CYS A 339 1.56 -2.14 -14.13
CA CYS A 339 2.93 -1.82 -14.54
C CYS A 339 3.19 -0.32 -14.39
N ARG A 340 3.66 0.11 -13.22
CA ARG A 340 4.46 1.33 -13.15
C ARG A 340 5.79 1.06 -13.84
N VAL A 341 6.09 1.85 -14.85
CA VAL A 341 7.41 1.88 -15.45
C VAL A 341 8.39 2.42 -14.41
N ILE A 342 9.14 1.53 -13.80
CA ILE A 342 10.30 1.94 -13.02
C ILE A 342 11.40 2.25 -14.02
N HIS A 343 11.57 3.53 -14.35
CA HIS A 343 12.78 3.99 -15.01
C HIS A 343 13.93 3.86 -14.00
N ILE A 344 14.65 2.75 -14.06
CA ILE A 344 15.98 2.68 -13.45
C ILE A 344 16.90 3.44 -14.41
N ARG A 345 17.31 4.62 -14.03
CA ARG A 345 18.46 5.31 -14.62
C ARG A 345 19.72 4.82 -13.93
#